data_0eed0fe9fe037bfa672246f72dd5ca86
#
_entry.id   0eed0fe9fe037bfa672246f72dd5ca86
#
_cell.length_a   1.000
_cell.length_b   1.000
_cell.length_c   1.000
_cell.angle_alpha   90.00
_cell.angle_beta   90.00
_cell.angle_gamma   90.00
#
_symmetry.space_group_name_H-M   'P 1'
#
loop_
_entity.id
_entity.type
_entity.pdbx_description
1 polymer ?
#
loop_
_entity_poly.entity_id
_entity_poly.type
_entity_poly.pdbx_seq_one_letter_code
_entity_poly.pdbx_strand_id
1 'polypeptide(L)'
;MDERARPREQPKPPVKTAACRNRCDKKANNVTEAPKIAHAVIVHTESPNRENTAVAPMLIFPAAVRLLPGMAPHEANCLLFLLFMFIMFCMMFWNSAKDKPMYDIQHLEAFCLVADELSFTKAAARMGYSQSAVSKIIIDLERECGATLFERSRSGVQITAEGQVLLPAAHEVVAAQQSFETRVAEVHNLDSGLIRIGTISSIATHWLPKIIAAFQADYPGIRYELFLGDYEELESALASGRIDCAFSRLPARYLLNETPLEQDELRAVLPADHELAKLEEIPVEAFADEAFIQLKRDENDEVAEIFAGLEHMPNASFTTWDDYAVMSMVENGLAVSILPSLVLRRVPYRIATRPLTPRAFRTLGFLTRKTSSPSLAVERFREYLDRRNEA
;
A
#
# COMPACT_ATOMS: atom_id res chain seq x y z
N MET A 1 -18.91 32.89 55.81
CA MET A 1 -20.30 33.19 55.49
C MET A 1 -20.37 33.20 53.96
N ASP A 2 -20.88 32.24 53.28
CA ASP A 2 -21.85 31.20 53.51
C ASP A 2 -21.52 29.98 52.62
N GLU A 3 -21.49 28.83 53.26
CA GLU A 3 -21.36 27.51 52.64
C GLU A 3 -22.68 27.09 52.05
N ARG A 4 -22.73 26.60 50.79
CA ARG A 4 -23.85 25.74 50.36
C ARG A 4 -23.33 24.54 49.62
N ALA A 5 -23.52 23.43 50.28
CA ALA A 5 -23.22 22.04 49.93
C ALA A 5 -23.99 21.59 48.67
N ARG A 6 -23.34 20.78 47.86
CA ARG A 6 -23.95 19.94 46.80
C ARG A 6 -24.32 18.56 47.37
N PRO A 7 -25.47 17.99 46.98
CA PRO A 7 -25.84 16.64 47.42
C PRO A 7 -25.09 15.55 46.64
N ARG A 8 -24.71 14.50 47.37
CA ARG A 8 -24.12 13.26 46.86
C ARG A 8 -25.21 12.40 46.22
N GLU A 9 -25.02 11.99 44.97
CA GLU A 9 -25.80 10.92 44.33
C GLU A 9 -25.26 9.55 44.78
N GLN A 10 -26.20 8.69 45.14
CA GLN A 10 -25.97 7.29 45.57
C GLN A 10 -25.89 6.37 44.33
N PRO A 11 -25.13 5.27 44.38
CA PRO A 11 -25.03 4.31 43.28
C PRO A 11 -26.26 3.38 43.24
N LYS A 12 -26.74 3.11 42.01
CA LYS A 12 -27.81 2.14 41.70
C LYS A 12 -27.32 0.69 41.82
N PRO A 13 -28.18 -0.24 42.27
CA PRO A 13 -27.81 -1.64 42.42
C PRO A 13 -27.86 -2.41 41.08
N PRO A 14 -27.19 -3.60 41.00
CA PRO A 14 -27.06 -4.37 39.79
C PRO A 14 -28.33 -5.16 39.42
N VAL A 15 -28.57 -5.22 38.11
CA VAL A 15 -29.69 -5.96 37.50
C VAL A 15 -29.40 -7.46 37.54
N LYS A 16 -30.31 -8.24 38.15
CA LYS A 16 -30.30 -9.70 38.19
C LYS A 16 -30.77 -10.26 36.84
N THR A 17 -29.97 -11.07 36.20
CA THR A 17 -30.36 -11.92 35.08
C THR A 17 -31.17 -13.12 35.57
N ALA A 18 -32.39 -13.21 35.09
CA ALA A 18 -33.31 -14.35 35.39
C ALA A 18 -32.98 -15.51 34.44
N ALA A 19 -32.73 -16.66 35.05
CA ALA A 19 -32.63 -17.94 34.38
C ALA A 19 -34.03 -18.44 34.01
N CYS A 20 -34.24 -18.74 32.74
CA CYS A 20 -35.43 -19.40 32.24
C CYS A 20 -35.19 -20.93 32.23
N ARG A 21 -35.69 -21.63 33.26
CA ARG A 21 -35.86 -23.07 33.22
C ARG A 21 -37.22 -23.35 32.56
N ASN A 22 -37.21 -24.06 31.46
CA ASN A 22 -38.43 -24.76 31.00
C ASN A 22 -38.22 -26.26 31.03
N ARG A 23 -39.07 -26.82 31.85
CA ARG A 23 -39.43 -28.20 32.08
C ARG A 23 -40.25 -28.69 30.86
N CYS A 24 -39.90 -29.83 30.29
CA CYS A 24 -40.88 -30.68 29.59
C CYS A 24 -40.67 -32.13 29.99
N ASP A 25 -41.68 -32.63 30.69
CA ASP A 25 -41.83 -34.02 31.10
C ASP A 25 -42.37 -34.89 29.95
N LYS A 26 -41.82 -36.08 29.89
CA LYS A 26 -42.42 -37.40 29.63
C LYS A 26 -43.47 -37.55 28.53
N LYS A 27 -43.13 -38.36 27.53
CA LYS A 27 -43.90 -39.56 27.23
C LYS A 27 -43.03 -40.62 26.54
N ALA A 28 -43.00 -41.79 27.13
CA ALA A 28 -42.43 -43.01 26.62
C ALA A 28 -43.32 -43.61 25.55
N ASN A 29 -42.78 -44.23 24.52
CA ASN A 29 -42.86 -45.65 24.25
C ASN A 29 -42.49 -46.03 22.84
N ASN A 30 -41.65 -47.03 22.78
CA ASN A 30 -41.52 -48.05 21.73
C ASN A 30 -41.32 -47.60 20.27
N VAL A 31 -40.15 -47.93 19.72
CA VAL A 31 -40.02 -48.85 18.57
C VAL A 31 -38.52 -49.12 18.31
N THR A 32 -38.15 -50.40 18.47
CA THR A 32 -37.18 -51.20 17.70
C THR A 32 -35.87 -50.61 17.20
N GLU A 33 -34.82 -51.19 17.75
CA GLU A 33 -33.49 -51.51 17.20
C GLU A 33 -33.06 -50.82 15.90
N ALA A 34 -32.09 -49.90 16.01
CA ALA A 34 -31.26 -49.51 14.92
C ALA A 34 -29.87 -50.18 15.06
N PRO A 35 -29.25 -50.61 13.93
CA PRO A 35 -27.99 -51.34 14.00
C PRO A 35 -26.82 -50.42 14.32
N LYS A 36 -25.90 -50.95 15.15
CA LYS A 36 -24.65 -50.37 15.55
C LYS A 36 -23.82 -49.98 14.32
N ILE A 37 -23.61 -48.69 14.15
CA ILE A 37 -22.65 -48.17 13.19
C ILE A 37 -21.24 -48.40 13.78
N ALA A 38 -20.46 -49.19 13.10
CA ALA A 38 -19.09 -49.51 13.44
C ALA A 38 -18.22 -48.23 13.45
N HIS A 39 -17.51 -48.05 14.56
CA HIS A 39 -16.45 -47.05 14.66
C HIS A 39 -15.38 -47.29 13.59
N ALA A 40 -15.17 -46.33 12.70
CA ALA A 40 -14.00 -46.31 11.85
C ALA A 40 -12.77 -46.03 12.71
N VAL A 41 -11.89 -47.00 12.82
CA VAL A 41 -10.58 -46.87 13.44
C VAL A 41 -9.71 -46.06 12.49
N ILE A 42 -9.40 -44.85 12.87
CA ILE A 42 -8.38 -44.02 12.21
C ILE A 42 -7.04 -44.54 12.74
N VAL A 43 -6.35 -45.29 11.91
CA VAL A 43 -4.93 -45.68 12.16
C VAL A 43 -4.06 -44.53 11.64
N HIS A 44 -3.51 -43.74 12.55
CA HIS A 44 -2.41 -42.84 12.24
C HIS A 44 -1.16 -43.67 11.97
N THR A 45 -0.72 -43.74 10.74
CA THR A 45 0.63 -44.16 10.41
C THR A 45 1.45 -42.91 10.09
N GLU A 46 2.30 -42.50 11.03
CA GLU A 46 3.44 -41.65 10.76
C GLU A 46 4.44 -42.38 9.88
N SER A 47 4.73 -41.88 8.68
CA SER A 47 5.93 -42.24 7.92
C SER A 47 6.35 -41.10 6.99
N PRO A 48 7.62 -40.69 7.04
CA PRO A 48 8.13 -39.58 6.23
C PRO A 48 8.72 -40.16 4.92
N ASN A 49 7.92 -40.22 3.86
CA ASN A 49 8.47 -40.20 2.50
C ASN A 49 7.36 -39.97 1.48
N ARG A 50 7.53 -38.85 0.77
CA ARG A 50 6.71 -38.47 -0.37
C ARG A 50 7.16 -39.31 -1.58
N GLU A 51 6.47 -40.40 -1.82
CA GLU A 51 6.33 -41.03 -3.14
C GLU A 51 5.49 -42.31 -2.96
N ASN A 52 4.34 -42.38 -3.63
CA ASN A 52 3.37 -43.49 -3.71
C ASN A 52 2.08 -43.41 -2.87
N THR A 53 1.21 -42.47 -3.22
CA THR A 53 -0.21 -42.49 -2.79
C THR A 53 -1.18 -42.92 -3.91
N ALA A 54 -0.70 -43.54 -4.99
CA ALA A 54 -1.56 -43.97 -6.13
C ALA A 54 -2.13 -45.38 -6.01
N VAL A 55 -1.81 -46.14 -4.95
CA VAL A 55 -2.17 -47.58 -4.87
C VAL A 55 -3.31 -47.90 -3.88
N ALA A 56 -3.74 -46.95 -3.04
CA ALA A 56 -4.75 -47.19 -2.02
C ALA A 56 -6.19 -47.41 -2.51
N PRO A 57 -6.66 -46.85 -3.65
CA PRO A 57 -8.07 -47.01 -4.07
C PRO A 57 -8.37 -48.43 -4.63
N MET A 58 -7.39 -49.17 -5.03
CA MET A 58 -7.63 -50.44 -5.76
C MET A 58 -7.93 -51.65 -4.85
N LEU A 59 -7.65 -51.57 -3.56
CA LEU A 59 -7.84 -52.66 -2.59
C LEU A 59 -9.16 -52.63 -1.81
N ILE A 60 -9.93 -51.53 -1.89
CA ILE A 60 -11.22 -51.40 -1.20
C ILE A 60 -12.39 -51.96 -2.03
N PHE A 61 -12.17 -52.21 -3.31
CA PHE A 61 -13.22 -52.57 -4.26
C PHE A 61 -13.85 -53.97 -4.00
N PRO A 62 -13.19 -55.02 -3.54
CA PRO A 62 -13.82 -56.33 -3.33
C PRO A 62 -14.64 -56.45 -2.05
N ALA A 63 -14.44 -55.55 -1.08
CA ALA A 63 -15.11 -55.66 0.24
C ALA A 63 -16.49 -54.97 0.22
N ALA A 64 -16.70 -53.92 -0.59
CA ALA A 64 -17.91 -53.13 -0.64
C ALA A 64 -19.09 -53.89 -1.31
N VAL A 65 -18.82 -54.86 -2.17
CA VAL A 65 -19.82 -55.67 -2.88
C VAL A 65 -20.58 -56.66 -1.98
N ARG A 66 -20.04 -57.00 -0.79
CA ARG A 66 -20.64 -57.96 0.16
C ARG A 66 -21.65 -57.35 1.15
N LEU A 67 -21.89 -56.06 1.10
CA LEU A 67 -22.67 -55.33 2.14
C LEU A 67 -24.10 -54.98 1.71
N LEU A 68 -24.59 -55.38 0.53
CA LEU A 68 -25.97 -55.11 0.09
C LEU A 68 -26.74 -56.41 -0.12
N PRO A 69 -27.33 -57.02 0.92
CA PRO A 69 -28.19 -58.16 0.78
C PRO A 69 -29.53 -57.77 0.15
N GLY A 70 -29.83 -58.30 -1.03
CA GLY A 70 -31.15 -58.18 -1.68
C GLY A 70 -31.20 -57.42 -3.01
N MET A 71 -30.11 -56.93 -3.52
CA MET A 71 -30.08 -56.27 -4.85
C MET A 71 -29.73 -57.31 -5.96
N ALA A 72 -30.41 -57.16 -7.10
CA ALA A 72 -30.07 -57.99 -8.28
C ALA A 72 -28.67 -57.59 -8.80
N PRO A 73 -27.87 -58.56 -9.35
CA PRO A 73 -26.49 -58.32 -9.77
C PRO A 73 -26.30 -57.16 -10.77
N HIS A 74 -27.31 -56.88 -11.61
CA HIS A 74 -27.26 -55.80 -12.57
C HIS A 74 -27.45 -54.40 -11.94
N GLU A 75 -28.26 -54.28 -10.84
CA GLU A 75 -28.46 -53.04 -10.10
C GLU A 75 -27.22 -52.70 -9.28
N ALA A 76 -26.57 -53.69 -8.66
CA ALA A 76 -25.31 -53.51 -7.94
C ALA A 76 -24.19 -53.02 -8.86
N ASN A 77 -24.08 -53.58 -10.08
CA ASN A 77 -23.10 -53.13 -11.07
C ASN A 77 -23.37 -51.69 -11.57
N CYS A 78 -24.64 -51.32 -11.75
CA CYS A 78 -24.98 -49.96 -12.16
C CYS A 78 -24.64 -48.91 -11.06
N LEU A 79 -24.91 -49.26 -9.80
CA LEU A 79 -24.55 -48.38 -8.65
C LEU A 79 -23.06 -48.25 -8.48
N LEU A 80 -22.30 -49.33 -8.64
CA LEU A 80 -20.82 -49.33 -8.62
C LEU A 80 -20.24 -48.51 -9.75
N PHE A 81 -20.82 -48.58 -10.95
CA PHE A 81 -20.40 -47.77 -12.08
C PHE A 81 -20.66 -46.30 -11.87
N LEU A 82 -21.82 -45.92 -11.32
CA LEU A 82 -22.16 -44.55 -10.96
C LEU A 82 -21.26 -44.00 -9.84
N LEU A 83 -20.96 -44.82 -8.83
CA LEU A 83 -20.04 -44.45 -7.74
C LEU A 83 -18.61 -44.27 -8.26
N PHE A 84 -18.17 -45.14 -9.16
CA PHE A 84 -16.89 -45.00 -9.81
C PHE A 84 -16.80 -43.76 -10.68
N MET A 85 -17.82 -43.47 -11.48
CA MET A 85 -17.88 -42.23 -12.26
C MET A 85 -17.94 -41.00 -11.38
N PHE A 86 -18.65 -41.03 -10.26
CA PHE A 86 -18.68 -39.94 -9.29
C PHE A 86 -17.32 -39.72 -8.60
N ILE A 87 -16.65 -40.79 -8.21
CA ILE A 87 -15.29 -40.71 -7.62
C ILE A 87 -14.29 -40.20 -8.64
N MET A 88 -14.34 -40.68 -9.89
CA MET A 88 -13.51 -40.16 -10.99
C MET A 88 -13.79 -38.70 -11.29
N PHE A 89 -15.07 -38.31 -11.30
CA PHE A 89 -15.48 -36.92 -11.46
C PHE A 89 -14.99 -36.04 -10.29
N CYS A 90 -15.15 -36.48 -9.05
CA CYS A 90 -14.60 -35.80 -7.88
C CYS A 90 -13.08 -35.74 -7.91
N MET A 91 -12.38 -36.77 -8.33
CA MET A 91 -10.93 -36.77 -8.49
C MET A 91 -10.47 -35.84 -9.62
N MET A 92 -11.17 -35.77 -10.75
CA MET A 92 -10.89 -34.79 -11.81
C MET A 92 -11.08 -33.36 -11.32
N PHE A 93 -12.17 -33.09 -10.61
CA PHE A 93 -12.40 -31.77 -10.01
C PHE A 93 -11.41 -31.46 -8.88
N TRP A 94 -11.06 -32.44 -8.05
CA TRP A 94 -10.08 -32.29 -6.97
C TRP A 94 -8.66 -32.02 -7.50
N ASN A 95 -8.28 -32.68 -8.61
CA ASN A 95 -7.00 -32.41 -9.26
C ASN A 95 -6.97 -31.04 -9.94
N SER A 96 -8.07 -30.65 -10.59
CA SER A 96 -8.20 -29.30 -11.19
C SER A 96 -8.19 -28.18 -10.14
N ALA A 97 -8.59 -28.47 -8.90
CA ALA A 97 -8.52 -27.51 -7.79
C ALA A 97 -7.14 -27.43 -7.13
N LYS A 98 -6.27 -28.44 -7.32
CA LYS A 98 -4.89 -28.45 -6.81
C LYS A 98 -3.90 -27.70 -7.71
N ASP A 99 -4.28 -27.45 -8.96
CA ASP A 99 -3.41 -26.77 -9.94
C ASP A 99 -3.59 -25.25 -9.98
N LYS A 100 -4.30 -24.65 -9.00
CA LYS A 100 -4.19 -23.20 -8.82
C LYS A 100 -2.87 -22.89 -8.15
N PRO A 101 -1.97 -22.16 -8.82
CA PRO A 101 -0.71 -21.75 -8.20
C PRO A 101 -1.06 -20.91 -6.95
N MET A 102 -0.60 -21.35 -5.80
CA MET A 102 -0.66 -20.55 -4.59
C MET A 102 0.68 -19.82 -4.54
N TYR A 103 0.68 -18.56 -4.98
CA TYR A 103 1.87 -17.72 -4.98
C TYR A 103 2.37 -17.49 -3.57
N ASP A 104 3.66 -17.73 -3.34
CA ASP A 104 4.30 -17.42 -2.07
C ASP A 104 4.50 -15.91 -1.96
N ILE A 105 4.13 -15.36 -0.81
CA ILE A 105 4.26 -13.92 -0.55
C ILE A 105 5.73 -13.47 -0.65
N GLN A 106 6.68 -14.30 -0.23
CA GLN A 106 8.11 -14.01 -0.35
C GLN A 106 8.57 -13.93 -1.81
N HIS A 107 7.93 -14.69 -2.72
CA HIS A 107 8.20 -14.60 -4.16
C HIS A 107 7.71 -13.26 -4.72
N LEU A 108 6.53 -12.80 -4.28
CA LEU A 108 5.99 -11.51 -4.68
C LEU A 108 6.81 -10.34 -4.11
N GLU A 109 7.25 -10.42 -2.85
CA GLU A 109 8.16 -9.43 -2.25
C GLU A 109 9.47 -9.33 -3.03
N ALA A 110 10.08 -10.47 -3.38
CA ALA A 110 11.30 -10.49 -4.19
C ALA A 110 11.07 -9.86 -5.57
N PHE A 111 9.93 -10.13 -6.19
CA PHE A 111 9.56 -9.53 -7.47
C PHE A 111 9.46 -8.00 -7.38
N CYS A 112 8.72 -7.50 -6.40
CA CYS A 112 8.59 -6.06 -6.15
C CYS A 112 9.94 -5.41 -5.90
N LEU A 113 10.77 -5.98 -5.01
CA LEU A 113 12.08 -5.41 -4.68
C LEU A 113 13.07 -5.41 -5.86
N VAL A 114 13.08 -6.48 -6.68
CA VAL A 114 13.92 -6.52 -7.88
C VAL A 114 13.46 -5.49 -8.91
N ALA A 115 12.15 -5.27 -9.03
CA ALA A 115 11.58 -4.25 -9.93
C ALA A 115 11.92 -2.82 -9.47
N ASP A 116 11.80 -2.54 -8.17
CA ASP A 116 12.10 -1.22 -7.60
C ASP A 116 13.60 -0.87 -7.70
N GLU A 117 14.48 -1.85 -7.44
CA GLU A 117 15.94 -1.63 -7.42
C GLU A 117 16.60 -1.83 -8.80
N LEU A 118 15.91 -2.44 -9.76
CA LEU A 118 16.46 -2.94 -11.03
C LEU A 118 17.79 -3.70 -10.85
N SER A 119 17.92 -4.40 -9.70
CA SER A 119 19.15 -5.05 -9.27
C SER A 119 18.86 -6.23 -8.33
N PHE A 120 19.19 -7.44 -8.76
CA PHE A 120 19.11 -8.62 -7.89
C PHE A 120 19.99 -8.54 -6.65
N THR A 121 21.16 -7.90 -6.77
CA THR A 121 22.10 -7.76 -5.65
C THR A 121 21.55 -6.81 -4.58
N LYS A 122 20.99 -5.68 -4.97
CA LYS A 122 20.39 -4.73 -4.03
C LYS A 122 19.15 -5.30 -3.38
N ALA A 123 18.26 -5.94 -4.16
CA ALA A 123 17.08 -6.61 -3.64
C ALA A 123 17.45 -7.71 -2.63
N ALA A 124 18.47 -8.52 -2.93
CA ALA A 124 18.98 -9.55 -2.04
C ALA A 124 19.50 -8.97 -0.72
N ALA A 125 20.24 -7.86 -0.77
CA ALA A 125 20.72 -7.17 0.43
C ALA A 125 19.58 -6.68 1.31
N ARG A 126 18.50 -6.13 0.71
CA ARG A 126 17.30 -5.67 1.44
C ARG A 126 16.54 -6.83 2.09
N MET A 127 16.47 -7.99 1.42
CA MET A 127 15.80 -9.19 1.94
C MET A 127 16.64 -9.96 2.95
N GLY A 128 17.93 -9.67 3.11
CA GLY A 128 18.85 -10.45 3.92
C GLY A 128 19.20 -11.81 3.29
N TYR A 129 19.11 -11.93 1.96
CA TYR A 129 19.38 -13.15 1.20
C TYR A 129 20.63 -13.01 0.33
N SER A 130 21.11 -14.14 -0.21
CA SER A 130 22.12 -14.12 -1.28
C SER A 130 21.47 -13.78 -2.63
N GLN A 131 22.24 -13.16 -3.54
CA GLN A 131 21.77 -12.85 -4.89
C GLN A 131 21.31 -14.12 -5.64
N SER A 132 21.96 -15.27 -5.43
CA SER A 132 21.57 -16.55 -6.02
C SER A 132 20.23 -17.05 -5.48
N ALA A 133 19.93 -16.81 -4.20
CA ALA A 133 18.63 -17.16 -3.60
C ALA A 133 17.50 -16.35 -4.22
N VAL A 134 17.65 -15.01 -4.28
CA VAL A 134 16.66 -14.13 -4.92
C VAL A 134 16.48 -14.48 -6.40
N SER A 135 17.59 -14.77 -7.11
CA SER A 135 17.50 -15.22 -8.51
C SER A 135 16.69 -16.50 -8.67
N LYS A 136 16.82 -17.46 -7.74
CA LYS A 136 16.03 -18.70 -7.75
C LYS A 136 14.56 -18.41 -7.44
N ILE A 137 14.28 -17.59 -6.45
CA ILE A 137 12.91 -17.15 -6.10
C ILE A 137 12.20 -16.57 -7.33
N ILE A 138 12.86 -15.70 -8.07
CA ILE A 138 12.27 -15.09 -9.29
C ILE A 138 12.04 -16.16 -10.37
N ILE A 139 12.99 -17.06 -10.61
CA ILE A 139 12.80 -18.16 -11.58
C ILE A 139 11.62 -19.07 -11.18
N ASP A 140 11.48 -19.36 -9.90
CA ASP A 140 10.35 -20.15 -9.39
C ASP A 140 9.03 -19.41 -9.60
N LEU A 141 8.96 -18.10 -9.33
CA LEU A 141 7.78 -17.26 -9.59
C LEU A 141 7.45 -17.18 -11.09
N GLU A 142 8.44 -16.97 -11.97
CA GLU A 142 8.26 -16.94 -13.42
C GLU A 142 7.68 -18.26 -13.94
N ARG A 143 8.13 -19.37 -13.40
CA ARG A 143 7.57 -20.70 -13.72
C ARG A 143 6.13 -20.85 -13.21
N GLU A 144 5.80 -20.36 -12.03
CA GLU A 144 4.44 -20.37 -11.47
C GLU A 144 3.49 -19.48 -12.25
N CYS A 145 3.95 -18.30 -12.68
CA CYS A 145 3.18 -17.35 -13.52
C CYS A 145 3.08 -17.79 -14.98
N GLY A 146 4.00 -18.67 -15.44
CA GLY A 146 4.13 -19.01 -16.85
C GLY A 146 4.60 -17.86 -17.74
N ALA A 147 5.26 -16.85 -17.16
CA ALA A 147 5.73 -15.65 -17.83
C ALA A 147 7.12 -15.25 -17.34
N THR A 148 7.94 -14.67 -18.23
CA THR A 148 9.22 -14.07 -17.85
C THR A 148 8.98 -12.67 -17.31
N LEU A 149 9.45 -12.37 -16.11
CA LEU A 149 9.22 -11.08 -15.43
C LEU A 149 10.38 -10.10 -15.62
N PHE A 150 11.60 -10.61 -15.79
CA PHE A 150 12.80 -9.82 -15.97
C PHE A 150 13.66 -10.29 -17.12
N GLU A 151 14.19 -9.35 -17.87
CA GLU A 151 15.28 -9.57 -18.82
C GLU A 151 16.62 -9.18 -18.20
N ARG A 152 17.63 -10.04 -18.41
CA ARG A 152 19.01 -9.77 -17.98
C ARG A 152 19.86 -9.48 -19.20
N SER A 153 20.45 -8.32 -19.24
CA SER A 153 21.33 -7.89 -20.31
C SER A 153 22.67 -7.40 -19.76
N ARG A 154 23.61 -7.07 -20.65
CA ARG A 154 24.88 -6.43 -20.26
C ARG A 154 24.66 -5.02 -19.69
N SER A 155 23.55 -4.39 -20.01
CA SER A 155 23.13 -3.08 -19.49
C SER A 155 22.42 -3.13 -18.14
N GLY A 156 22.14 -4.32 -17.62
CA GLY A 156 21.47 -4.51 -16.31
C GLY A 156 20.22 -5.37 -16.38
N VAL A 157 19.37 -5.20 -15.38
CA VAL A 157 18.06 -5.85 -15.23
C VAL A 157 16.98 -4.92 -15.74
N GLN A 158 16.08 -5.43 -16.57
CA GLN A 158 14.91 -4.72 -17.04
C GLN A 158 13.66 -5.55 -16.79
N ILE A 159 12.56 -4.89 -16.45
CA ILE A 159 11.26 -5.55 -16.30
C ILE A 159 10.64 -5.77 -17.68
N THR A 160 10.05 -6.94 -17.92
CA THR A 160 9.36 -7.26 -19.17
C THR A 160 7.98 -6.59 -19.24
N ALA A 161 7.32 -6.65 -20.40
CA ALA A 161 5.95 -6.18 -20.54
C ALA A 161 4.98 -6.94 -19.64
N GLU A 162 5.14 -8.28 -19.53
CA GLU A 162 4.38 -9.13 -18.63
C GLU A 162 4.64 -8.76 -17.17
N GLY A 163 5.92 -8.51 -16.82
CA GLY A 163 6.30 -8.04 -15.50
C GLY A 163 5.64 -6.71 -15.14
N GLN A 164 5.61 -5.75 -16.07
CA GLN A 164 4.95 -4.45 -15.85
C GLN A 164 3.45 -4.59 -15.60
N VAL A 165 2.78 -5.52 -16.26
CA VAL A 165 1.35 -5.79 -16.05
C VAL A 165 1.09 -6.43 -14.69
N LEU A 166 1.98 -7.33 -14.22
CA LEU A 166 1.79 -8.08 -12.97
C LEU A 166 2.28 -7.30 -11.73
N LEU A 167 3.20 -6.37 -11.89
CA LEU A 167 3.83 -5.64 -10.78
C LEU A 167 2.82 -4.88 -9.89
N PRO A 168 1.84 -4.14 -10.41
CA PRO A 168 0.85 -3.47 -9.56
C PRO A 168 0.08 -4.44 -8.67
N ALA A 169 -0.37 -5.58 -9.21
CA ALA A 169 -1.09 -6.60 -8.44
C ALA A 169 -0.20 -7.26 -7.38
N ALA A 170 1.09 -7.50 -7.68
CA ALA A 170 2.05 -8.01 -6.71
C ALA A 170 2.25 -7.02 -5.55
N HIS A 171 2.39 -5.72 -5.84
CA HIS A 171 2.46 -4.67 -4.81
C HIS A 171 1.21 -4.65 -3.93
N GLU A 172 0.00 -4.77 -4.50
CA GLU A 172 -1.24 -4.82 -3.72
C GLU A 172 -1.27 -5.99 -2.72
N VAL A 173 -0.84 -7.18 -3.14
CA VAL A 173 -0.81 -8.37 -2.27
C VAL A 173 0.22 -8.19 -1.16
N VAL A 174 1.43 -7.74 -1.48
CA VAL A 174 2.50 -7.46 -0.50
C VAL A 174 2.05 -6.39 0.50
N ALA A 175 1.41 -5.32 0.02
CA ALA A 175 0.88 -4.26 0.87
C ALA A 175 -0.25 -4.76 1.79
N ALA A 176 -1.12 -5.65 1.30
CA ALA A 176 -2.17 -6.26 2.12
C ALA A 176 -1.59 -7.13 3.24
N GLN A 177 -0.54 -7.92 2.93
CA GLN A 177 0.20 -8.70 3.94
C GLN A 177 0.81 -7.80 5.01
N GLN A 178 1.52 -6.75 4.61
CA GLN A 178 2.13 -5.79 5.54
C GLN A 178 1.09 -5.07 6.40
N SER A 179 -0.05 -4.72 5.81
CA SER A 179 -1.19 -4.15 6.54
C SER A 179 -1.74 -5.12 7.59
N PHE A 180 -1.83 -6.41 7.26
CA PHE A 180 -2.24 -7.45 8.21
C PHE A 180 -1.24 -7.58 9.37
N GLU A 181 0.06 -7.63 9.08
CA GLU A 181 1.12 -7.69 10.11
C GLU A 181 1.08 -6.48 11.04
N THR A 182 0.88 -5.27 10.48
CA THR A 182 0.69 -4.05 11.26
C THR A 182 -0.51 -4.16 12.19
N ARG A 183 -1.66 -4.66 11.70
CA ARG A 183 -2.86 -4.87 12.55
C ARG A 183 -2.65 -5.92 13.63
N VAL A 184 -1.89 -6.98 13.35
CA VAL A 184 -1.51 -7.96 14.37
C VAL A 184 -0.67 -7.30 15.48
N ALA A 185 0.29 -6.45 15.10
CA ALA A 185 1.09 -5.68 16.06
C ALA A 185 0.21 -4.70 16.87
N GLU A 186 -0.77 -4.05 16.24
CA GLU A 186 -1.73 -3.14 16.88
C GLU A 186 -2.60 -3.83 17.95
N VAL A 187 -2.97 -5.10 17.73
CA VAL A 187 -3.70 -5.92 18.73
C VAL A 187 -2.86 -6.13 20.00
N HIS A 188 -1.55 -6.07 19.90
CA HIS A 188 -0.60 -6.26 21.01
C HIS A 188 -0.08 -4.95 21.63
N ASN A 189 -0.63 -3.80 21.31
CA ASN A 189 -0.30 -2.41 21.66
C ASN A 189 0.50 -1.69 20.58
N LEU A 190 0.20 -0.36 20.39
CA LEU A 190 0.90 0.57 19.49
C LEU A 190 2.37 0.88 19.89
N ASP A 191 3.01 -0.03 20.66
CA ASP A 191 4.37 0.19 21.15
C ASP A 191 5.44 0.04 20.04
N SER A 192 5.06 -0.48 18.87
CA SER A 192 5.97 -0.61 17.72
C SER A 192 5.21 -0.63 16.41
N GLY A 193 5.78 -0.01 15.38
CA GLY A 193 5.19 0.04 14.05
C GLY A 193 6.12 0.71 13.05
N LEU A 194 5.69 0.73 11.78
CA LEU A 194 6.36 1.43 10.70
C LEU A 194 5.32 2.23 9.94
N ILE A 195 5.60 3.52 9.68
CA ILE A 195 4.80 4.35 8.78
C ILE A 195 5.67 4.70 7.56
N ARG A 196 5.24 4.30 6.37
CA ARG A 196 5.86 4.67 5.11
C ARG A 196 5.16 5.91 4.57
N ILE A 197 5.88 7.03 4.56
CA ILE A 197 5.35 8.35 4.22
C ILE A 197 5.91 8.79 2.88
N GLY A 198 5.04 8.95 1.88
CA GLY A 198 5.38 9.63 0.64
C GLY A 198 5.32 11.15 0.81
N THR A 199 6.27 11.88 0.23
CA THR A 199 6.33 13.33 0.41
C THR A 199 7.12 14.03 -0.69
N ILE A 200 6.78 15.27 -0.96
CA ILE A 200 7.58 16.19 -1.78
C ILE A 200 8.65 16.89 -0.92
N SER A 201 9.72 17.37 -1.53
CA SER A 201 10.88 17.95 -0.84
C SER A 201 10.52 19.11 0.09
N SER A 202 9.62 20.00 -0.32
CA SER A 202 9.20 21.15 0.49
C SER A 202 8.53 20.73 1.81
N ILE A 203 7.66 19.73 1.77
CA ILE A 203 6.97 19.18 2.95
C ILE A 203 7.94 18.37 3.81
N ALA A 204 8.80 17.55 3.19
CA ALA A 204 9.84 16.80 3.89
C ALA A 204 10.76 17.72 4.71
N THR A 205 11.01 18.93 4.21
CA THR A 205 11.89 19.91 4.85
C THR A 205 11.19 20.73 5.93
N HIS A 206 9.96 21.17 5.69
CA HIS A 206 9.34 22.21 6.50
C HIS A 206 8.20 21.75 7.42
N TRP A 207 7.48 20.70 7.06
CA TRP A 207 6.32 20.21 7.84
C TRP A 207 6.64 18.91 8.58
N LEU A 208 7.15 17.93 7.83
CA LEU A 208 7.27 16.55 8.31
C LEU A 208 8.16 16.41 9.56
N PRO A 209 9.29 17.11 9.70
CA PRO A 209 10.12 17.01 10.92
C PRO A 209 9.35 17.43 12.18
N LYS A 210 8.50 18.44 12.09
CA LYS A 210 7.72 18.93 13.23
C LYS A 210 6.60 17.96 13.60
N ILE A 211 5.88 17.43 12.58
CA ILE A 211 4.83 16.43 12.76
C ILE A 211 5.41 15.16 13.38
N ILE A 212 6.54 14.67 12.84
CA ILE A 212 7.19 13.45 13.34
C ILE A 212 7.70 13.67 14.76
N ALA A 213 8.34 14.80 15.07
CA ALA A 213 8.85 15.08 16.40
C ALA A 213 7.74 15.07 17.46
N ALA A 214 6.59 15.69 17.16
CA ALA A 214 5.44 15.70 18.06
C ALA A 214 4.84 14.30 18.22
N PHE A 215 4.66 13.56 17.12
CA PHE A 215 4.12 12.21 17.15
C PHE A 215 5.05 11.22 17.86
N GLN A 216 6.35 11.31 17.64
CA GLN A 216 7.35 10.43 18.24
C GLN A 216 7.46 10.62 19.77
N ALA A 217 7.13 11.80 20.28
CA ALA A 217 7.10 12.04 21.73
C ALA A 217 6.04 11.17 22.43
N ASP A 218 4.90 10.96 21.79
CA ASP A 218 3.80 10.16 22.32
C ASP A 218 3.89 8.67 21.91
N TYR A 219 4.53 8.39 20.75
CA TYR A 219 4.67 7.04 20.17
C TYR A 219 6.13 6.71 19.81
N PRO A 220 7.04 6.57 20.81
CA PRO A 220 8.49 6.45 20.58
C PRO A 220 8.90 5.16 19.86
N GLY A 221 8.07 4.12 19.85
CA GLY A 221 8.34 2.85 19.17
C GLY A 221 8.02 2.84 17.69
N ILE A 222 7.39 3.89 17.16
CA ILE A 222 7.03 3.99 15.73
C ILE A 222 8.27 4.41 14.93
N ARG A 223 8.54 3.68 13.84
CA ARG A 223 9.59 3.98 12.86
C ARG A 223 9.00 4.62 11.62
N TYR A 224 9.82 5.33 10.86
CA TYR A 224 9.41 6.02 9.66
C TYR A 224 10.31 5.66 8.49
N GLU A 225 9.72 5.44 7.33
CA GLU A 225 10.40 5.41 6.04
C GLU A 225 9.84 6.54 5.19
N LEU A 226 10.73 7.40 4.67
CA LEU A 226 10.35 8.53 3.83
C LEU A 226 10.65 8.21 2.38
N PHE A 227 9.62 8.31 1.55
CA PHE A 227 9.72 8.19 0.11
C PHE A 227 9.54 9.57 -0.52
N LEU A 228 10.64 10.12 -1.09
CA LEU A 228 10.59 11.37 -1.84
C LEU A 228 10.33 11.05 -3.32
N GLY A 229 9.35 11.75 -3.89
CA GLY A 229 9.00 11.56 -5.29
C GLY A 229 8.24 12.77 -5.84
N ASP A 230 7.91 12.73 -7.13
CA ASP A 230 6.96 13.63 -7.73
C ASP A 230 5.51 13.24 -7.40
N TYR A 231 4.54 14.02 -7.87
CA TYR A 231 3.14 13.79 -7.54
C TYR A 231 2.63 12.44 -8.05
N GLU A 232 2.99 12.08 -9.29
CA GLU A 232 2.55 10.83 -9.91
C GLU A 232 3.19 9.61 -9.25
N GLU A 233 4.49 9.67 -8.96
CA GLU A 233 5.21 8.62 -8.24
C GLU A 233 4.61 8.39 -6.83
N LEU A 234 4.29 9.47 -6.10
CA LEU A 234 3.69 9.40 -4.77
C LEU A 234 2.29 8.79 -4.81
N GLU A 235 1.45 9.23 -5.73
CA GLU A 235 0.09 8.73 -5.88
C GLU A 235 0.07 7.27 -6.33
N SER A 236 0.93 6.89 -7.28
CA SER A 236 1.11 5.51 -7.72
C SER A 236 1.62 4.61 -6.59
N ALA A 237 2.64 5.08 -5.84
CA ALA A 237 3.17 4.35 -4.69
C ALA A 237 2.12 4.15 -3.59
N LEU A 238 1.25 5.16 -3.36
CA LEU A 238 0.17 5.07 -2.40
C LEU A 238 -0.93 4.13 -2.89
N ALA A 239 -1.35 4.24 -4.14
CA ALA A 239 -2.38 3.38 -4.74
C ALA A 239 -1.97 1.90 -4.71
N SER A 240 -0.71 1.59 -5.05
CA SER A 240 -0.15 0.23 -5.00
C SER A 240 0.18 -0.26 -3.59
N GLY A 241 0.14 0.61 -2.57
CA GLY A 241 0.43 0.26 -1.19
C GLY A 241 1.91 0.18 -0.83
N ARG A 242 2.82 0.66 -1.69
CA ARG A 242 4.25 0.81 -1.35
C ARG A 242 4.49 1.79 -0.22
N ILE A 243 3.60 2.77 -0.06
CA ILE A 243 3.56 3.71 1.06
C ILE A 243 2.20 3.69 1.73
N ASP A 244 2.14 4.09 2.99
CA ASP A 244 0.93 4.02 3.82
C ASP A 244 0.10 5.30 3.75
N CYS A 245 0.77 6.44 3.62
CA CYS A 245 0.17 7.75 3.43
C CYS A 245 1.11 8.65 2.60
N ALA A 246 0.57 9.74 2.06
CA ALA A 246 1.37 10.69 1.29
C ALA A 246 0.98 12.14 1.56
N PHE A 247 1.94 13.04 1.37
CA PHE A 247 1.72 14.47 1.23
C PHE A 247 1.98 14.86 -0.21
N SER A 248 0.95 15.40 -0.88
CA SER A 248 1.01 15.73 -2.29
C SER A 248 0.16 16.96 -2.62
N ARG A 249 0.19 17.36 -3.88
CA ARG A 249 -0.73 18.36 -4.44
C ARG A 249 -2.14 17.77 -4.58
N LEU A 250 -3.16 18.61 -4.42
CA LEU A 250 -4.56 18.27 -4.66
C LEU A 250 -5.12 19.06 -5.86
N PRO A 251 -6.10 18.50 -6.59
CA PRO A 251 -6.65 17.16 -6.43
C PRO A 251 -5.68 16.07 -6.92
N ALA A 252 -5.74 14.90 -6.30
CA ALA A 252 -5.01 13.72 -6.75
C ALA A 252 -5.63 13.14 -8.03
N ARG A 253 -4.80 12.54 -8.91
CA ARG A 253 -5.25 11.85 -10.13
C ARG A 253 -5.87 10.49 -9.83
N TYR A 254 -5.34 9.81 -8.82
CA TYR A 254 -5.82 8.51 -8.38
C TYR A 254 -7.01 8.65 -7.44
N LEU A 255 -7.83 7.60 -7.35
CA LEU A 255 -8.98 7.57 -6.44
C LEU A 255 -8.50 7.36 -4.98
N LEU A 256 -8.14 8.44 -4.32
CA LEU A 256 -7.59 8.49 -2.96
C LEU A 256 -8.53 9.24 -2.01
N ASN A 257 -8.32 9.09 -0.71
CA ASN A 257 -8.91 9.95 0.29
C ASN A 257 -8.02 11.17 0.45
N GLU A 258 -8.60 12.35 0.28
CA GLU A 258 -7.91 13.63 0.31
C GLU A 258 -8.28 14.41 1.57
N THR A 259 -7.28 14.95 2.25
CA THR A 259 -7.45 15.89 3.35
C THR A 259 -6.67 17.17 3.01
N PRO A 260 -7.33 18.24 2.56
CA PRO A 260 -6.66 19.51 2.27
C PRO A 260 -6.02 20.10 3.52
N LEU A 261 -4.80 20.62 3.39
CA LEU A 261 -4.01 21.14 4.50
C LEU A 261 -3.70 22.64 4.36
N GLU A 262 -3.17 23.07 3.20
CA GLU A 262 -2.72 24.44 3.00
C GLU A 262 -2.75 24.84 1.52
N GLN A 263 -3.00 26.14 1.29
CA GLN A 263 -2.78 26.78 -0.02
C GLN A 263 -1.37 27.37 -0.04
N ASP A 264 -0.51 26.87 -0.92
CA ASP A 264 0.87 27.30 -1.07
C ASP A 264 1.00 28.19 -2.30
N GLU A 265 1.35 29.45 -2.09
CA GLU A 265 1.44 30.46 -3.14
C GLU A 265 2.64 30.20 -4.06
N LEU A 266 2.43 30.29 -5.36
CA LEU A 266 3.50 30.27 -6.36
C LEU A 266 4.01 31.69 -6.56
N ARG A 267 5.34 31.88 -6.44
CA ARG A 267 5.98 33.19 -6.43
C ARG A 267 7.07 33.28 -7.49
N ALA A 268 7.20 34.43 -8.08
CA ALA A 268 8.36 34.77 -8.91
C ALA A 268 9.65 34.71 -8.08
N VAL A 269 10.69 34.11 -8.65
CA VAL A 269 12.04 34.02 -8.07
C VAL A 269 13.01 34.68 -9.06
N LEU A 270 13.66 35.73 -8.60
CA LEU A 270 14.41 36.67 -9.41
C LEU A 270 15.79 36.91 -8.81
N PRO A 271 16.83 37.22 -9.61
CA PRO A 271 18.06 37.82 -9.08
C PRO A 271 17.74 39.06 -8.21
N ALA A 272 18.49 39.28 -7.15
CA ALA A 272 18.19 40.34 -6.18
C ALA A 272 18.17 41.76 -6.80
N ASP A 273 18.92 41.98 -7.86
CA ASP A 273 19.08 43.25 -8.58
C ASP A 273 18.31 43.30 -9.90
N HIS A 274 17.46 42.32 -10.18
CA HIS A 274 16.66 42.26 -11.42
C HIS A 274 15.65 43.40 -11.49
N GLU A 275 15.37 43.92 -12.71
CA GLU A 275 14.41 45.04 -12.89
C GLU A 275 13.02 44.66 -12.40
N LEU A 276 12.57 43.42 -12.69
CA LEU A 276 11.26 42.93 -12.19
C LEU A 276 11.20 42.85 -10.65
N ALA A 277 12.33 42.71 -9.96
CA ALA A 277 12.36 42.68 -8.50
C ALA A 277 11.98 44.00 -7.85
N LYS A 278 11.96 45.10 -8.63
CA LYS A 278 11.50 46.44 -8.17
C LYS A 278 9.97 46.56 -8.11
N LEU A 279 9.25 45.69 -8.80
CA LEU A 279 7.80 45.63 -8.78
C LEU A 279 7.28 45.00 -7.47
N GLU A 280 6.11 45.40 -7.05
CA GLU A 280 5.43 44.77 -5.88
C GLU A 280 4.85 43.42 -6.22
N GLU A 281 4.32 43.27 -7.44
CA GLU A 281 3.78 42.01 -8.00
C GLU A 281 4.26 41.89 -9.45
N ILE A 282 4.47 40.63 -9.93
CA ILE A 282 4.96 40.36 -11.26
C ILE A 282 3.80 39.89 -12.15
N PRO A 283 3.45 40.64 -13.23
CA PRO A 283 2.56 40.10 -14.25
C PRO A 283 3.16 38.85 -14.90
N VAL A 284 2.35 37.79 -15.07
CA VAL A 284 2.86 36.53 -15.66
C VAL A 284 3.36 36.73 -17.09
N GLU A 285 2.86 37.72 -17.81
CA GLU A 285 3.30 38.11 -19.13
C GLU A 285 4.75 38.61 -19.15
N ALA A 286 5.23 39.17 -18.06
CA ALA A 286 6.60 39.70 -17.96
C ALA A 286 7.68 38.60 -18.06
N PHE A 287 7.31 37.34 -17.91
CA PHE A 287 8.25 36.22 -18.11
C PHE A 287 8.50 35.88 -19.57
N ALA A 288 7.66 36.36 -20.51
CA ALA A 288 7.74 35.98 -21.91
C ALA A 288 9.11 36.34 -22.54
N ASP A 289 9.70 37.46 -22.13
CA ASP A 289 10.98 37.97 -22.66
C ASP A 289 12.20 37.57 -21.82
N GLU A 290 11.96 36.81 -20.71
CA GLU A 290 13.02 36.42 -19.78
C GLU A 290 13.57 35.01 -20.08
N ALA A 291 14.85 34.83 -19.78
CA ALA A 291 15.41 33.49 -19.70
C ALA A 291 14.76 32.78 -18.46
N PHE A 292 14.17 31.61 -18.66
CA PHE A 292 13.40 30.94 -17.64
C PHE A 292 14.02 29.61 -17.24
N ILE A 293 14.03 29.29 -15.95
CA ILE A 293 14.37 27.98 -15.42
C ILE A 293 13.07 27.24 -15.10
N GLN A 294 12.80 26.18 -15.83
CA GLN A 294 11.67 25.30 -15.58
C GLN A 294 12.04 24.24 -14.56
N LEU A 295 11.30 24.23 -13.43
CA LEU A 295 11.35 23.13 -12.48
C LEU A 295 10.39 22.05 -12.98
N LYS A 296 10.91 21.06 -13.70
CA LYS A 296 10.09 19.97 -14.26
C LYS A 296 10.29 18.71 -13.45
N ARG A 297 9.24 18.24 -12.81
CA ARG A 297 9.21 16.99 -12.06
C ARG A 297 8.35 15.92 -12.74
N ASP A 298 7.22 16.33 -13.30
CA ASP A 298 6.29 15.47 -14.04
C ASP A 298 5.65 16.24 -15.20
N GLU A 299 4.64 15.65 -15.84
CA GLU A 299 3.86 16.32 -16.88
C GLU A 299 2.84 17.33 -16.34
N ASN A 300 2.58 17.34 -15.02
CA ASN A 300 1.68 18.27 -14.32
C ASN A 300 2.48 19.40 -13.68
N ASP A 301 2.94 20.29 -14.52
CA ASP A 301 3.68 21.46 -14.08
C ASP A 301 2.69 22.58 -13.71
N GLU A 302 2.65 22.97 -12.42
CA GLU A 302 1.86 24.12 -11.96
C GLU A 302 2.24 25.40 -12.72
N VAL A 303 3.51 25.50 -13.14
CA VAL A 303 4.01 26.63 -13.89
C VAL A 303 3.45 26.64 -15.32
N ALA A 304 3.29 25.47 -15.93
CA ALA A 304 2.62 25.35 -17.22
C ALA A 304 1.15 25.79 -17.14
N GLU A 305 0.45 25.47 -16.05
CA GLU A 305 -0.92 25.95 -15.81
C GLU A 305 -0.99 27.48 -15.72
N ILE A 306 0.00 28.12 -15.07
CA ILE A 306 0.10 29.59 -14.97
C ILE A 306 0.24 30.22 -16.37
N PHE A 307 1.05 29.62 -17.21
CA PHE A 307 1.34 30.15 -18.56
C PHE A 307 0.35 29.70 -19.64
N ALA A 308 -0.58 28.78 -19.33
CA ALA A 308 -1.52 28.23 -20.32
C ALA A 308 -2.39 29.26 -21.05
N GLY A 309 -2.54 30.46 -20.48
CA GLY A 309 -3.29 31.58 -21.08
C GLY A 309 -2.45 32.58 -21.86
N LEU A 310 -1.13 32.41 -21.91
CA LEU A 310 -0.24 33.36 -22.58
C LEU A 310 -0.12 33.05 -24.07
N GLU A 311 0.00 34.13 -24.87
CA GLU A 311 0.26 34.03 -26.33
C GLU A 311 1.66 33.45 -26.59
N HIS A 312 2.64 33.76 -25.72
CA HIS A 312 4.01 33.29 -25.81
C HIS A 312 4.46 32.68 -24.45
N MET A 313 4.88 31.43 -24.49
CA MET A 313 5.47 30.77 -23.34
C MET A 313 6.89 31.30 -23.10
N PRO A 314 7.32 31.44 -21.84
CA PRO A 314 8.72 31.77 -21.55
C PRO A 314 9.68 30.77 -22.20
N ASN A 315 10.84 31.27 -22.67
CA ASN A 315 11.89 30.40 -23.19
C ASN A 315 12.57 29.63 -22.05
N ALA A 316 12.26 28.34 -21.91
CA ALA A 316 12.91 27.46 -20.93
C ALA A 316 14.39 27.25 -21.31
N SER A 317 15.24 28.19 -20.92
CA SER A 317 16.70 28.11 -21.14
C SER A 317 17.35 26.99 -20.33
N PHE A 318 16.75 26.60 -19.20
CA PHE A 318 17.21 25.53 -18.31
C PHE A 318 16.02 24.72 -17.82
N THR A 319 16.26 23.41 -17.65
CA THR A 319 15.29 22.50 -17.03
C THR A 319 16.00 21.69 -15.95
N THR A 320 15.46 21.67 -14.75
CA THR A 320 15.95 20.87 -13.62
C THR A 320 14.79 20.41 -12.75
N TRP A 321 15.02 19.38 -11.94
CA TRP A 321 14.06 18.87 -10.95
C TRP A 321 14.41 19.26 -9.50
N ASP A 322 15.52 20.01 -9.32
CA ASP A 322 16.03 20.38 -8.00
C ASP A 322 15.77 21.87 -7.70
N ASP A 323 14.96 22.13 -6.67
CA ASP A 323 14.60 23.46 -6.20
C ASP A 323 15.83 24.31 -5.82
N TYR A 324 16.84 23.68 -5.20
CA TYR A 324 18.06 24.37 -4.78
C TYR A 324 18.93 24.76 -5.97
N ALA A 325 18.98 23.90 -6.99
CA ALA A 325 19.67 24.24 -8.24
C ALA A 325 19.00 25.45 -8.93
N VAL A 326 17.66 25.50 -8.98
CA VAL A 326 16.94 26.68 -9.48
C VAL A 326 17.35 27.93 -8.73
N MET A 327 17.28 27.93 -7.39
CA MET A 327 17.60 29.10 -6.59
C MET A 327 19.06 29.55 -6.75
N SER A 328 20.00 28.62 -6.87
CA SER A 328 21.40 28.90 -7.11
C SER A 328 21.63 29.53 -8.50
N MET A 329 20.95 29.02 -9.53
CA MET A 329 21.05 29.58 -10.89
C MET A 329 20.46 30.99 -10.94
N VAL A 330 19.33 31.23 -10.26
CA VAL A 330 18.72 32.57 -10.15
C VAL A 330 19.66 33.53 -9.40
N GLU A 331 20.26 33.14 -8.29
CA GLU A 331 21.22 33.96 -7.54
C GLU A 331 22.40 34.41 -8.40
N ASN A 332 22.84 33.55 -9.33
CA ASN A 332 23.93 33.87 -10.26
C ASN A 332 23.49 34.62 -11.54
N GLY A 333 22.23 35.06 -11.59
CA GLY A 333 21.72 35.87 -12.69
C GLY A 333 21.55 35.14 -14.01
N LEU A 334 21.47 33.79 -14.01
CA LEU A 334 21.37 33.00 -15.23
C LEU A 334 19.97 33.07 -15.85
N ALA A 335 18.93 33.18 -15.04
CA ALA A 335 17.53 33.23 -15.48
C ALA A 335 16.61 33.53 -14.29
N VAL A 336 15.32 33.62 -14.55
CA VAL A 336 14.26 33.76 -13.56
C VAL A 336 13.47 32.44 -13.42
N SER A 337 12.65 32.31 -12.36
CA SER A 337 11.81 31.11 -12.17
C SER A 337 10.55 31.44 -11.40
N ILE A 338 9.70 30.41 -11.25
CA ILE A 338 8.53 30.43 -10.34
C ILE A 338 8.65 29.21 -9.43
N LEU A 339 8.61 29.45 -8.11
CA LEU A 339 8.67 28.40 -7.09
C LEU A 339 7.58 28.60 -6.04
N PRO A 340 7.11 27.49 -5.42
CA PRO A 340 6.18 27.55 -4.30
C PRO A 340 6.77 28.22 -3.06
N SER A 341 5.96 28.98 -2.33
CA SER A 341 6.43 29.73 -1.17
C SER A 341 6.93 28.83 -0.03
N LEU A 342 6.44 27.59 0.06
CA LEU A 342 6.93 26.63 1.04
C LEU A 342 8.41 26.25 0.78
N VAL A 343 8.82 26.13 -0.50
CA VAL A 343 10.21 25.89 -0.90
C VAL A 343 11.11 27.08 -0.51
N LEU A 344 10.56 28.29 -0.60
CA LEU A 344 11.29 29.54 -0.37
C LEU A 344 11.44 29.91 1.12
N ARG A 345 10.96 29.06 2.03
CA ARG A 345 11.16 29.29 3.48
C ARG A 345 12.61 28.94 3.87
N ARG A 346 13.29 29.88 4.57
CA ARG A 346 14.65 29.69 5.13
C ARG A 346 15.71 29.32 4.10
N VAL A 347 15.66 29.92 2.93
CA VAL A 347 16.66 29.70 1.88
C VAL A 347 17.90 30.57 2.10
N PRO A 348 19.11 30.06 1.88
CA PRO A 348 20.37 30.81 2.07
C PRO A 348 20.76 31.64 0.83
N TYR A 349 19.91 31.74 -0.20
CA TYR A 349 20.23 32.38 -1.48
C TYR A 349 19.83 33.85 -1.49
N ARG A 350 20.67 34.68 -2.14
CA ARG A 350 20.40 36.11 -2.38
C ARG A 350 19.48 36.31 -3.58
N ILE A 351 18.22 35.99 -3.43
CA ILE A 351 17.18 36.06 -4.43
C ILE A 351 16.06 37.00 -3.98
N ALA A 352 15.39 37.66 -4.91
CA ALA A 352 14.18 38.39 -4.67
C ALA A 352 12.96 37.50 -4.98
N THR A 353 11.95 37.56 -4.14
CA THR A 353 10.69 36.84 -4.38
C THR A 353 9.54 37.84 -4.42
N ARG A 354 8.63 37.69 -5.42
CA ARG A 354 7.46 38.54 -5.58
C ARG A 354 6.22 37.69 -5.85
N PRO A 355 5.04 38.11 -5.40
CA PRO A 355 3.81 37.48 -5.81
C PRO A 355 3.59 37.68 -7.32
N LEU A 356 2.82 36.78 -7.92
CA LEU A 356 2.39 36.86 -9.31
C LEU A 356 1.08 37.65 -9.45
N THR A 357 0.84 38.20 -10.62
CA THR A 357 -0.46 38.76 -10.99
C THR A 357 -0.89 38.14 -12.34
N PRO A 358 -1.99 37.36 -12.37
CA PRO A 358 -2.82 36.94 -11.24
C PRO A 358 -2.08 36.03 -10.25
N ARG A 359 -2.49 36.04 -8.98
CA ARG A 359 -1.91 35.13 -7.97
C ARG A 359 -2.23 33.68 -8.28
N ALA A 360 -1.24 32.82 -8.13
CA ALA A 360 -1.34 31.39 -8.37
C ALA A 360 -1.05 30.61 -7.09
N PHE A 361 -1.75 29.52 -6.89
CA PHE A 361 -1.64 28.67 -5.71
C PHE A 361 -1.69 27.20 -6.09
N ARG A 362 -1.00 26.37 -5.32
CA ARG A 362 -1.25 24.94 -5.28
C ARG A 362 -1.88 24.55 -3.94
N THR A 363 -2.78 23.59 -3.94
CA THR A 363 -3.33 23.04 -2.70
C THR A 363 -2.49 21.85 -2.29
N LEU A 364 -1.93 21.87 -1.09
CA LEU A 364 -1.22 20.76 -0.50
C LEU A 364 -2.16 19.99 0.43
N GLY A 365 -2.06 18.66 0.43
CA GLY A 365 -2.93 17.80 1.21
C GLY A 365 -2.25 16.52 1.68
N PHE A 366 -2.97 15.83 2.57
CA PHE A 366 -2.63 14.51 3.06
C PHE A 366 -3.51 13.47 2.37
N LEU A 367 -2.90 12.41 1.87
CA LEU A 367 -3.53 11.37 1.08
C LEU A 367 -3.44 10.02 1.79
N THR A 368 -4.52 9.24 1.70
CA THR A 368 -4.56 7.83 2.08
C THR A 368 -5.32 7.01 1.04
N ARG A 369 -5.10 5.70 1.01
CA ARG A 369 -5.83 4.81 0.11
C ARG A 369 -7.33 4.82 0.43
N LYS A 370 -8.18 4.81 -0.61
CA LYS A 370 -9.64 4.71 -0.46
C LYS A 370 -10.11 3.28 -0.31
N THR A 371 -9.37 2.33 -0.87
CA THR A 371 -9.74 0.91 -0.92
C THR A 371 -9.48 0.13 0.36
N SER A 372 -8.71 0.69 1.30
CA SER A 372 -8.41 0.08 2.59
C SER A 372 -8.44 1.11 3.71
N SER A 373 -8.90 0.71 4.90
CA SER A 373 -8.73 1.57 6.07
C SER A 373 -7.24 1.73 6.39
N PRO A 374 -6.77 2.94 6.68
CA PRO A 374 -5.41 3.17 7.14
C PRO A 374 -5.10 2.32 8.39
N SER A 375 -3.82 2.07 8.65
CA SER A 375 -3.38 1.50 9.92
C SER A 375 -3.69 2.46 11.06
N LEU A 376 -3.84 1.94 12.29
CA LEU A 376 -4.07 2.78 13.46
C LEU A 376 -2.93 3.80 13.66
N ALA A 377 -1.69 3.40 13.34
CA ALA A 377 -0.54 4.30 13.38
C ALA A 377 -0.71 5.49 12.42
N VAL A 378 -1.19 5.27 11.18
CA VAL A 378 -1.47 6.35 10.21
C VAL A 378 -2.66 7.19 10.65
N GLU A 379 -3.72 6.58 11.22
CA GLU A 379 -4.87 7.32 11.75
C GLU A 379 -4.45 8.25 12.90
N ARG A 380 -3.64 7.74 13.82
CA ARG A 380 -3.07 8.57 14.91
C ARG A 380 -2.11 9.64 14.40
N PHE A 381 -1.26 9.30 13.43
CA PHE A 381 -0.36 10.27 12.80
C PHE A 381 -1.13 11.44 12.15
N ARG A 382 -2.29 11.15 11.55
CA ARG A 382 -3.16 12.19 10.97
C ARG A 382 -3.64 13.21 11.98
N GLU A 383 -3.78 12.86 13.25
CA GLU A 383 -4.18 13.79 14.32
C GLU A 383 -3.12 14.86 14.61
N TYR A 384 -1.87 14.63 14.16
CA TYR A 384 -0.72 15.53 14.38
C TYR A 384 -0.43 16.46 13.19
N LEU A 385 -1.21 16.39 12.11
CA LEU A 385 -0.95 17.20 10.90
C LEU A 385 -0.90 18.70 11.16
N ASP A 386 -1.64 19.19 12.16
CA ASP A 386 -1.67 20.61 12.50
C ASP A 386 -0.39 21.11 13.18
N ARG A 387 0.45 20.20 13.69
CA ARG A 387 1.78 20.50 14.25
C ARG A 387 2.74 21.08 13.21
N ARG A 388 2.44 20.96 11.90
CA ARG A 388 3.21 21.57 10.80
C ARG A 388 3.39 23.09 10.97
N ASN A 389 2.45 23.76 11.67
CA ASN A 389 2.43 25.20 11.87
C ASN A 389 3.11 25.65 13.17
N GLU A 390 3.52 24.72 14.03
CA GLU A 390 4.23 25.06 15.26
C GLU A 390 5.63 25.64 14.95
N ALA A 391 6.05 26.65 15.75
CA ALA A 391 7.26 27.44 15.50
C ALA A 391 8.56 26.64 15.74
#